data_699b21894a1fa0bc6f0cbf96ca7af5ad
#
_entry.id   699b21894a1fa0bc6f0cbf96ca7af5ad
#
_cell.length_a   1.000
_cell.length_b   1.000
_cell.length_c   1.000
_cell.angle_alpha   90.00
_cell.angle_beta   90.00
_cell.angle_gamma   90.00
#
_symmetry.space_group_name_H-M   'P 1'
#
loop_
_entity.id
_entity.type
_entity.pdbx_description
1 polymer ?
#
loop_
_entity_poly.entity_id
_entity_poly.type
_entity_poly.pdbx_seq_one_letter_code
_entity_poly.pdbx_strand_id
1 'polypeptide(L)'
;RSTPIKSSAASDVYKRQDTQIAGLGEIEAVQKLYVEHTKKAIESLGKVSKSASSSADAALEDGTYTAKFNTDSGMFHVNEADNGCGTLTVKDKKMTIHIRLVSKKIVNLFLGSAKDAEKDGAELLQPTTDKVKYSDGTTEEVYGFDVPVEELGKEFDLAILGTKGTWYDHKVSVSDAQKK
;
A
#
# COMPACT_ATOMS: atom_id res chain seq x y z
N ARG A 1 54.36 -6.35 -56.64
CA ARG A 1 53.14 -5.50 -56.75
C ARG A 1 52.01 -6.29 -56.10
N SER A 2 51.68 -5.88 -54.88
CA SER A 2 50.61 -6.47 -54.10
C SER A 2 49.29 -5.79 -54.46
N THR A 3 48.34 -6.53 -54.98
CA THR A 3 46.96 -6.09 -55.16
C THR A 3 46.18 -6.27 -53.84
N PRO A 4 45.47 -5.26 -53.37
CA PRO A 4 44.66 -5.42 -52.17
C PRO A 4 43.36 -6.23 -52.51
N ILE A 5 43.13 -7.29 -51.78
CA ILE A 5 41.91 -8.06 -51.82
C ILE A 5 40.86 -7.25 -51.11
N LYS A 6 39.88 -6.72 -51.85
CA LYS A 6 38.67 -6.08 -51.28
C LYS A 6 37.84 -7.22 -50.66
N SER A 7 37.82 -7.24 -49.37
CA SER A 7 36.96 -8.12 -48.60
C SER A 7 35.51 -7.69 -48.76
N SER A 8 34.72 -8.41 -49.56
CA SER A 8 33.30 -8.18 -49.75
C SER A 8 32.45 -8.83 -48.64
N ALA A 9 33.10 -9.34 -47.59
CA ALA A 9 32.41 -9.99 -46.48
C ALA A 9 31.75 -9.07 -45.48
N ALA A 10 32.12 -7.78 -45.45
CA ALA A 10 31.53 -6.83 -44.48
C ALA A 10 30.13 -6.30 -44.89
N SER A 11 29.79 -6.43 -46.19
CA SER A 11 28.48 -5.94 -46.68
C SER A 11 27.34 -6.94 -46.49
N ASP A 12 27.68 -8.25 -46.44
CA ASP A 12 26.64 -9.28 -46.26
C ASP A 12 26.18 -9.48 -44.82
N VAL A 13 27.03 -9.11 -43.83
CA VAL A 13 26.66 -9.19 -42.42
C VAL A 13 25.68 -8.06 -42.06
N TYR A 14 25.85 -6.89 -42.69
CA TYR A 14 24.94 -5.75 -42.45
C TYR A 14 23.55 -5.96 -43.08
N LYS A 15 23.47 -6.63 -44.21
CA LYS A 15 22.16 -6.93 -44.83
C LYS A 15 21.36 -8.00 -44.09
N ARG A 16 22.04 -8.88 -43.31
CA ARG A 16 21.35 -9.88 -42.49
C ARG A 16 20.84 -9.33 -41.16
N GLN A 17 21.38 -8.21 -40.69
CA GLN A 17 20.87 -7.55 -39.47
C GLN A 17 19.63 -6.68 -39.71
N ASP A 18 19.46 -6.14 -40.93
CA ASP A 18 18.27 -5.35 -41.26
C ASP A 18 16.97 -6.18 -41.41
N THR A 19 17.10 -7.48 -41.62
CA THR A 19 15.92 -8.39 -41.71
C THR A 19 15.46 -8.94 -40.35
N GLN A 20 16.21 -8.69 -39.27
CA GLN A 20 15.83 -9.16 -37.93
C GLN A 20 15.17 -8.05 -37.06
N ILE A 21 15.04 -6.85 -37.58
CA ILE A 21 14.37 -5.73 -36.88
C ILE A 21 12.90 -5.58 -37.33
N ALA A 22 12.42 -6.42 -38.24
CA ALA A 22 10.98 -6.64 -38.39
C ALA A 22 10.49 -7.27 -37.10
N GLY A 23 9.89 -6.45 -36.24
CA GLY A 23 9.65 -6.75 -34.85
C GLY A 23 8.92 -8.05 -34.66
N LEU A 24 9.29 -8.80 -33.64
CA LEU A 24 8.56 -9.95 -33.09
C LEU A 24 7.03 -9.73 -32.98
N GLY A 25 6.55 -8.50 -33.17
CA GLY A 25 5.16 -8.14 -33.21
C GLY A 25 4.43 -8.37 -34.53
N GLU A 26 5.14 -8.66 -35.67
CA GLU A 26 4.52 -8.93 -36.97
C GLU A 26 4.30 -10.42 -37.29
N ILE A 27 4.79 -11.30 -36.45
CA ILE A 27 4.59 -12.74 -36.61
C ILE A 27 3.27 -13.13 -35.97
N GLU A 28 2.25 -13.45 -36.75
CA GLU A 28 0.92 -13.88 -36.26
C GLU A 28 0.98 -14.99 -35.20
N ALA A 29 1.96 -15.89 -35.31
CA ALA A 29 2.19 -16.96 -34.34
C ALA A 29 2.61 -16.41 -32.96
N VAL A 30 3.40 -15.33 -32.92
CA VAL A 30 3.85 -14.68 -31.68
C VAL A 30 2.71 -13.84 -31.09
N GLN A 31 1.92 -13.16 -31.92
CA GLN A 31 0.74 -12.43 -31.47
C GLN A 31 -0.30 -13.38 -30.85
N LYS A 32 -0.56 -14.53 -31.44
CA LYS A 32 -1.45 -15.56 -30.88
C LYS A 32 -0.93 -16.07 -29.54
N LEU A 33 0.38 -16.31 -29.42
CA LEU A 33 0.99 -16.77 -28.17
C LEU A 33 0.87 -15.72 -27.06
N TYR A 34 1.07 -14.45 -27.38
CA TYR A 34 0.91 -13.35 -26.42
C TYR A 34 -0.54 -13.19 -25.97
N VAL A 35 -1.50 -13.28 -26.90
CA VAL A 35 -2.93 -13.19 -26.57
C VAL A 35 -3.38 -14.39 -25.72
N GLU A 36 -2.86 -15.57 -25.98
CA GLU A 36 -3.19 -16.79 -25.23
C GLU A 36 -2.55 -16.77 -23.83
N HIS A 37 -1.31 -16.30 -23.70
CA HIS A 37 -0.65 -16.10 -22.40
C HIS A 37 -1.30 -15.01 -21.57
N THR A 38 -1.72 -13.89 -22.18
CA THR A 38 -2.46 -12.83 -21.49
C THR A 38 -3.84 -13.31 -21.06
N LYS A 39 -4.55 -14.08 -21.88
CA LYS A 39 -5.83 -14.69 -21.46
C LYS A 39 -5.66 -15.66 -20.30
N LYS A 40 -4.66 -16.54 -20.35
CA LYS A 40 -4.34 -17.45 -19.22
C LYS A 40 -3.91 -16.69 -17.96
N ALA A 41 -3.13 -15.62 -18.11
CA ALA A 41 -2.76 -14.77 -16.99
C ALA A 41 -3.99 -14.06 -16.39
N ILE A 42 -4.89 -13.56 -17.21
CA ILE A 42 -6.15 -12.94 -16.78
C ILE A 42 -7.09 -13.97 -16.14
N GLU A 43 -7.18 -15.20 -16.69
CA GLU A 43 -7.98 -16.27 -16.06
C GLU A 43 -7.37 -16.79 -14.75
N SER A 44 -6.05 -16.84 -14.63
CA SER A 44 -5.39 -17.19 -13.37
C SER A 44 -5.50 -16.08 -12.33
N LEU A 45 -5.48 -14.82 -12.73
CA LEU A 45 -5.76 -13.67 -11.88
C LEU A 45 -7.25 -13.58 -11.50
N GLY A 46 -8.15 -14.02 -12.38
CA GLY A 46 -9.58 -14.09 -12.09
C GLY A 46 -9.97 -15.17 -11.07
N LYS A 47 -9.09 -16.12 -10.76
CA LYS A 47 -9.30 -17.13 -9.71
C LYS A 47 -8.65 -16.78 -8.37
N VAL A 48 -7.79 -15.79 -8.31
CA VAL A 48 -7.10 -15.35 -7.08
C VAL A 48 -7.63 -14.00 -6.58
N SER A 49 -8.43 -13.29 -7.34
CA SER A 49 -9.00 -12.00 -6.96
C SER A 49 -10.52 -12.01 -6.91
N LYS A 50 -11.09 -12.95 -6.12
CA LYS A 50 -12.32 -12.66 -5.40
C LYS A 50 -11.98 -12.37 -3.95
N SER A 51 -10.96 -11.57 -3.73
CA SER A 51 -10.81 -10.75 -2.56
C SER A 51 -11.30 -9.37 -2.98
N ALA A 52 -12.57 -9.16 -2.77
CA ALA A 52 -13.35 -7.99 -3.00
C ALA A 52 -12.55 -6.67 -2.91
N SER A 53 -12.27 -6.06 -4.06
CA SER A 53 -12.41 -4.64 -4.18
C SER A 53 -13.92 -4.37 -4.05
N SER A 54 -14.45 -4.42 -2.86
CA SER A 54 -15.74 -3.82 -2.56
C SER A 54 -15.52 -2.32 -2.45
N SER A 55 -15.71 -1.67 -3.61
CA SER A 55 -16.11 -0.29 -3.69
C SER A 55 -16.95 0.11 -2.47
N ALA A 56 -16.51 1.22 -1.85
CA ALA A 56 -17.25 2.06 -0.95
C ALA A 56 -18.76 1.98 -1.14
N ASP A 57 -19.47 1.73 -0.07
CA ASP A 57 -20.89 2.05 0.20
C ASP A 57 -21.72 0.92 0.80
N ALA A 58 -21.11 -0.18 1.24
CA ALA A 58 -21.79 -1.06 2.16
C ALA A 58 -21.43 -0.61 3.59
N ALA A 59 -22.34 0.08 4.25
CA ALA A 59 -22.22 0.33 5.68
C ALA A 59 -21.95 -1.01 6.36
N LEU A 60 -20.75 -1.16 6.95
CA LEU A 60 -20.40 -2.37 7.68
C LEU A 60 -21.37 -2.56 8.85
N GLU A 61 -21.76 -3.80 9.09
CA GLU A 61 -22.53 -4.16 10.28
C GLU A 61 -21.70 -3.89 11.55
N ASP A 62 -22.38 -3.65 12.66
CA ASP A 62 -21.73 -3.54 13.94
C ASP A 62 -20.91 -4.79 14.24
N GLY A 63 -19.66 -4.60 14.61
CA GLY A 63 -18.74 -5.71 14.85
C GLY A 63 -17.28 -5.29 14.86
N THR A 64 -16.43 -6.30 15.00
CA THR A 64 -14.98 -6.12 14.97
C THR A 64 -14.41 -6.73 13.68
N TYR A 65 -13.57 -5.97 13.04
CA TYR A 65 -12.93 -6.31 11.77
C TYR A 65 -11.42 -6.14 11.87
N THR A 66 -10.70 -6.84 11.04
CA THR A 66 -9.30 -6.53 10.76
C THR A 66 -9.27 -5.71 9.48
N ALA A 67 -8.67 -4.53 9.52
CA ALA A 67 -8.59 -3.64 8.36
C ALA A 67 -7.17 -3.16 8.14
N LYS A 68 -6.81 -2.96 6.89
CA LYS A 68 -5.50 -2.45 6.51
C LYS A 68 -5.46 -0.94 6.69
N PHE A 69 -4.43 -0.46 7.37
CA PHE A 69 -4.17 0.96 7.56
C PHE A 69 -3.01 1.37 6.66
N ASN A 70 -3.30 2.21 5.68
CA ASN A 70 -2.31 2.70 4.73
C ASN A 70 -1.93 4.13 5.09
N THR A 71 -0.67 4.47 4.90
CA THR A 71 -0.13 5.81 5.14
C THR A 71 0.85 6.18 4.03
N ASP A 72 1.03 7.47 3.80
CA ASP A 72 2.02 8.02 2.86
C ASP A 72 3.43 8.06 3.44
N SER A 73 3.60 7.65 4.70
CA SER A 73 4.86 7.76 5.44
C SER A 73 5.51 6.42 5.73
N GLY A 74 6.79 6.31 5.47
CA GLY A 74 7.59 5.16 5.92
C GLY A 74 7.95 5.19 7.41
N MET A 75 7.77 6.33 8.10
CA MET A 75 8.08 6.49 9.53
C MET A 75 6.84 6.40 10.42
N PHE A 76 5.68 6.68 9.85
CA PHE A 76 4.38 6.54 10.50
C PHE A 76 3.64 5.37 9.86
N HIS A 77 3.73 4.20 10.44
CA HIS A 77 3.06 3.00 9.98
C HIS A 77 2.70 2.08 11.15
N VAL A 78 1.77 1.19 10.88
CA VAL A 78 1.36 0.16 11.83
C VAL A 78 2.50 -0.82 12.06
N ASN A 79 2.59 -1.35 13.28
CA ASN A 79 3.61 -2.31 13.66
C ASN A 79 3.69 -3.51 12.70
N GLU A 80 4.89 -3.94 12.38
CA GLU A 80 5.14 -5.05 11.46
C GLU A 80 4.53 -6.37 11.94
N ALA A 81 4.43 -6.58 13.26
CA ALA A 81 3.77 -7.75 13.84
C ALA A 81 2.27 -7.82 13.48
N ASP A 82 1.66 -6.71 13.13
CA ASP A 82 0.27 -6.61 12.69
C ASP A 82 0.11 -6.61 11.17
N ASN A 83 1.20 -6.76 10.42
CA ASN A 83 1.22 -6.77 8.95
C ASN A 83 0.54 -5.54 8.31
N GLY A 84 0.66 -4.38 8.93
CA GLY A 84 0.03 -3.15 8.47
C GLY A 84 -1.49 -3.08 8.70
N CYS A 85 -2.03 -3.98 9.52
CA CYS A 85 -3.45 -4.03 9.84
C CYS A 85 -3.73 -3.50 11.25
N GLY A 86 -4.89 -2.90 11.43
CA GLY A 86 -5.43 -2.52 12.73
C GLY A 86 -6.73 -3.27 13.04
N THR A 87 -7.21 -3.11 14.24
CA THR A 87 -8.53 -3.62 14.66
C THR A 87 -9.57 -2.53 14.44
N LEU A 88 -10.42 -2.71 13.43
CA LEU A 88 -11.53 -1.81 13.13
C LEU A 88 -12.76 -2.24 13.91
N THR A 89 -13.29 -1.37 14.72
CA THR A 89 -14.54 -1.57 15.45
C THR A 89 -15.62 -0.71 14.81
N VAL A 90 -16.74 -1.33 14.46
CA VAL A 90 -17.93 -0.66 13.95
C VAL A 90 -19.00 -0.74 15.00
N LYS A 91 -19.52 0.40 15.43
CA LYS A 91 -20.60 0.52 16.39
C LYS A 91 -21.47 1.73 16.06
N ASP A 92 -22.79 1.52 15.98
CA ASP A 92 -23.75 2.59 15.68
C ASP A 92 -23.38 3.38 14.40
N LYS A 93 -22.91 2.68 13.36
CA LYS A 93 -22.39 3.27 12.10
C LYS A 93 -21.14 4.15 12.25
N LYS A 94 -20.53 4.18 13.42
CA LYS A 94 -19.24 4.81 13.63
C LYS A 94 -18.13 3.77 13.55
N MET A 95 -17.09 4.10 12.81
CA MET A 95 -15.93 3.25 12.65
C MET A 95 -14.76 3.86 13.41
N THR A 96 -14.04 3.02 14.15
CA THR A 96 -12.81 3.41 14.83
C THR A 96 -11.79 2.30 14.60
N ILE A 97 -10.63 2.64 14.08
CA ILE A 97 -9.54 1.70 13.92
C ILE A 97 -8.51 1.88 15.02
N HIS A 98 -8.23 0.80 15.76
CA HIS A 98 -7.14 0.74 16.72
C HIS A 98 -5.88 0.27 16.00
N ILE A 99 -4.86 1.12 15.97
CA ILE A 99 -3.56 0.84 15.35
C ILE A 99 -2.48 0.80 16.42
N ARG A 100 -1.52 -0.10 16.27
CA ARG A 100 -0.31 -0.15 17.10
C ARG A 100 0.87 0.32 16.27
N LEU A 101 1.62 1.27 16.81
CA LEU A 101 2.78 1.83 16.13
C LEU A 101 4.04 1.00 16.39
N VAL A 102 5.10 1.32 15.68
CA VAL A 102 6.41 0.63 15.84
C VAL A 102 7.14 1.09 17.11
N SER A 103 6.79 2.27 17.65
CA SER A 103 7.52 2.87 18.76
C SER A 103 6.68 3.90 19.53
N LYS A 104 7.25 4.39 20.65
CA LYS A 104 6.67 5.48 21.46
C LYS A 104 7.12 6.89 21.01
N LYS A 105 7.53 7.04 19.75
CA LYS A 105 8.04 8.33 19.23
C LYS A 105 6.94 9.30 18.77
N ILE A 106 5.76 8.81 18.51
CA ILE A 106 4.58 9.61 18.19
C ILE A 106 3.74 9.68 19.46
N VAL A 107 3.52 10.88 19.94
CA VAL A 107 2.90 11.12 21.27
C VAL A 107 1.44 11.50 21.19
N ASN A 108 0.99 12.09 20.08
CA ASN A 108 -0.42 12.40 19.84
C ASN A 108 -0.72 12.32 18.33
N LEU A 109 -1.98 12.08 18.02
CA LEU A 109 -2.53 12.22 16.68
C LEU A 109 -3.66 13.24 16.69
N PHE A 110 -3.92 13.82 15.52
CA PHE A 110 -5.06 14.72 15.31
C PHE A 110 -5.70 14.40 13.95
N LEU A 111 -7.03 14.28 13.96
CA LEU A 111 -7.78 14.07 12.71
C LEU A 111 -7.91 15.42 11.99
N GLY A 112 -7.12 15.59 10.94
CA GLY A 112 -7.02 16.83 10.18
C GLY A 112 -5.58 17.28 9.98
N SER A 113 -5.39 18.55 9.66
CA SER A 113 -4.07 19.12 9.37
C SER A 113 -3.27 19.47 10.64
N ALA A 114 -1.95 19.49 10.52
CA ALA A 114 -1.04 19.94 11.59
C ALA A 114 -1.36 21.36 12.07
N LYS A 115 -1.76 22.26 11.16
CA LYS A 115 -2.15 23.64 11.48
C LYS A 115 -3.41 23.70 12.36
N ASP A 116 -4.33 22.75 12.18
CA ASP A 116 -5.54 22.68 12.97
C ASP A 116 -5.27 22.03 14.33
N ALA A 117 -4.32 21.10 14.38
CA ALA A 117 -3.87 20.47 15.61
C ALA A 117 -3.17 21.45 16.59
N GLU A 118 -2.57 22.52 16.08
CA GLU A 118 -1.91 23.56 16.88
C GLU A 118 -2.89 24.60 17.46
N LYS A 119 -4.16 24.54 17.06
CA LYS A 119 -5.16 25.49 17.57
C LYS A 119 -5.59 25.13 18.99
N ASP A 120 -5.87 26.18 19.78
CA ASP A 120 -6.44 26.01 21.10
C ASP A 120 -7.80 25.29 21.05
N GLY A 121 -7.90 24.17 21.77
CA GLY A 121 -9.12 23.36 21.82
C GLY A 121 -9.15 22.23 20.77
N ALA A 122 -8.04 21.95 20.06
CA ALA A 122 -7.95 20.80 19.18
C ALA A 122 -8.12 19.48 19.96
N GLU A 123 -8.99 18.61 19.48
CA GLU A 123 -9.27 17.30 20.10
C GLU A 123 -8.21 16.29 19.69
N LEU A 124 -7.16 16.18 20.50
CA LEU A 124 -6.03 15.30 20.24
C LEU A 124 -6.34 13.85 20.63
N LEU A 125 -6.03 12.93 19.75
CA LEU A 125 -6.07 11.50 20.02
C LEU A 125 -4.91 11.12 20.96
N GLN A 126 -5.28 10.56 22.12
CA GLN A 126 -4.31 10.17 23.14
C GLN A 126 -3.72 8.78 22.84
N PRO A 127 -2.44 8.57 23.11
CA PRO A 127 -1.83 7.27 22.93
C PRO A 127 -2.31 6.27 24.00
N THR A 128 -2.57 5.06 23.57
CA THR A 128 -2.66 3.88 24.44
C THR A 128 -1.28 3.22 24.53
N THR A 129 -1.07 2.39 25.55
CA THR A 129 0.16 1.59 25.66
C THR A 129 -0.19 0.14 25.40
N ASP A 130 0.31 -0.40 24.32
CA ASP A 130 0.05 -1.75 23.87
C ASP A 130 1.30 -2.60 23.93
N LYS A 131 1.13 -3.90 24.19
CA LYS A 131 2.20 -4.88 24.14
C LYS A 131 2.14 -5.64 22.83
N VAL A 132 3.20 -5.54 22.05
CA VAL A 132 3.36 -6.27 20.81
C VAL A 132 4.35 -7.40 21.02
N LYS A 133 3.95 -8.61 20.64
CA LYS A 133 4.83 -9.78 20.65
C LYS A 133 5.30 -10.06 19.24
N TYR A 134 6.60 -10.04 19.05
CA TYR A 134 7.26 -10.34 17.78
C TYR A 134 7.48 -11.85 17.58
N SER A 135 7.74 -12.25 16.36
CA SER A 135 7.99 -13.64 15.98
C SER A 135 9.24 -14.25 16.62
N ASP A 136 10.19 -13.43 17.03
CA ASP A 136 11.41 -13.82 17.77
C ASP A 136 11.15 -14.08 19.28
N GLY A 137 9.89 -13.88 19.72
CA GLY A 137 9.49 -14.03 21.13
C GLY A 137 9.66 -12.77 21.97
N THR A 138 10.25 -11.71 21.43
CA THR A 138 10.41 -10.43 22.11
C THR A 138 9.04 -9.76 22.28
N THR A 139 8.84 -9.10 23.40
CA THR A 139 7.64 -8.31 23.66
C THR A 139 8.05 -6.88 23.95
N GLU A 140 7.51 -5.95 23.18
CA GLU A 140 7.77 -4.52 23.34
C GLU A 140 6.48 -3.76 23.66
N GLU A 141 6.62 -2.71 24.46
CA GLU A 141 5.54 -1.75 24.67
C GLU A 141 5.64 -0.63 23.63
N VAL A 142 4.56 -0.46 22.89
CA VAL A 142 4.42 0.56 21.83
C VAL A 142 3.23 1.46 22.13
N TYR A 143 3.15 2.60 21.45
CA TYR A 143 1.94 3.39 21.48
C TYR A 143 0.94 2.88 20.44
N GLY A 144 -0.31 2.76 20.87
CA GLY A 144 -1.45 2.54 20.00
C GLY A 144 -2.34 3.79 19.96
N PHE A 145 -3.21 3.86 18.97
CA PHE A 145 -4.17 4.95 18.82
C PHE A 145 -5.49 4.45 18.27
N ASP A 146 -6.57 5.01 18.79
CA ASP A 146 -7.92 4.81 18.27
C ASP A 146 -8.23 5.94 17.30
N VAL A 147 -8.20 5.64 16.00
CA VAL A 147 -8.41 6.62 14.93
C VAL A 147 -9.84 6.49 14.41
N PRO A 148 -10.67 7.54 14.51
CA PRO A 148 -11.99 7.53 13.89
C PRO A 148 -11.86 7.49 12.37
N VAL A 149 -12.69 6.67 11.72
CA VAL A 149 -12.73 6.46 10.27
C VAL A 149 -14.12 6.82 9.78
N GLU A 150 -14.22 7.75 8.86
CA GLU A 150 -15.51 8.16 8.29
C GLU A 150 -15.97 7.22 7.19
N GLU A 151 -15.03 6.82 6.32
CA GLU A 151 -15.33 6.03 5.12
C GLU A 151 -14.16 5.10 4.78
N LEU A 152 -14.47 3.86 4.42
CA LEU A 152 -13.44 2.91 3.98
C LEU A 152 -12.98 3.22 2.56
N GLY A 153 -11.68 3.06 2.33
CA GLY A 153 -11.07 3.29 1.02
C GLY A 153 -10.84 4.76 0.67
N LYS A 154 -11.31 5.68 1.50
CA LYS A 154 -11.10 7.12 1.32
C LYS A 154 -9.86 7.58 2.09
N GLU A 155 -9.07 8.43 1.46
CA GLU A 155 -7.96 9.11 2.13
C GLU A 155 -8.46 10.28 2.98
N PHE A 156 -7.89 10.41 4.17
CA PHE A 156 -8.14 11.55 5.07
C PHE A 156 -6.83 12.04 5.67
N ASP A 157 -6.84 13.30 6.11
CA ASP A 157 -5.69 13.93 6.72
C ASP A 157 -5.58 13.53 8.19
N LEU A 158 -4.38 13.11 8.59
CA LEU A 158 -4.05 12.77 9.97
C LEU A 158 -2.72 13.42 10.34
N ALA A 159 -2.75 14.37 11.25
CA ALA A 159 -1.54 14.99 11.77
C ALA A 159 -0.96 14.18 12.92
N ILE A 160 0.36 14.05 12.96
CA ILE A 160 1.10 13.34 14.00
C ILE A 160 2.00 14.30 14.77
N LEU A 161 2.05 14.15 16.08
CA LEU A 161 2.96 14.87 16.96
C LEU A 161 4.12 13.97 17.37
N GLY A 162 5.32 14.33 16.98
CA GLY A 162 6.54 13.66 17.44
C GLY A 162 6.99 14.08 18.82
N THR A 163 7.86 13.31 19.46
CA THR A 163 8.46 13.61 20.78
C THR A 163 9.21 14.94 20.83
N LYS A 164 9.55 15.53 19.69
CA LYS A 164 10.19 16.85 19.60
C LYS A 164 9.19 18.01 19.64
N GLY A 165 7.91 17.74 19.74
CA GLY A 165 6.86 18.76 19.71
C GLY A 165 6.58 19.32 18.31
N THR A 166 6.95 18.62 17.26
CA THR A 166 6.71 19.02 15.88
C THR A 166 5.55 18.21 15.30
N TRP A 167 4.61 18.91 14.68
CA TRP A 167 3.51 18.33 13.93
C TRP A 167 3.91 18.02 12.49
N TYR A 168 3.40 16.92 11.96
CA TYR A 168 3.58 16.51 10.58
C TYR A 168 2.24 16.10 9.99
N ASP A 169 1.95 16.56 8.78
CA ASP A 169 0.77 16.18 8.02
C ASP A 169 1.01 14.86 7.28
N HIS A 170 0.05 13.95 7.37
CA HIS A 170 0.06 12.69 6.65
C HIS A 170 -1.32 12.39 6.06
N LYS A 171 -1.32 11.67 4.95
CA LYS A 171 -2.55 11.10 4.37
C LYS A 171 -2.61 9.63 4.70
N VAL A 172 -3.77 9.22 5.19
CA VAL A 172 -4.02 7.85 5.59
C VAL A 172 -5.34 7.35 5.02
N SER A 173 -5.44 6.04 4.84
CA SER A 173 -6.68 5.40 4.44
C SER A 173 -6.84 4.04 5.12
N VAL A 174 -8.07 3.60 5.28
CA VAL A 174 -8.41 2.29 5.83
C VAL A 174 -9.12 1.47 4.78
N SER A 175 -8.61 0.29 4.48
CA SER A 175 -9.14 -0.60 3.45
C SER A 175 -9.20 -2.05 3.91
N ASP A 176 -9.74 -2.93 3.06
CA ASP A 176 -9.71 -4.39 3.25
C ASP A 176 -10.25 -4.85 4.63
N ALA A 177 -11.36 -4.27 5.07
CA ALA A 177 -12.01 -4.68 6.31
C ALA A 177 -12.55 -6.12 6.20
N GLN A 178 -12.04 -7.01 7.04
CA GLN A 178 -12.45 -8.41 7.14
C GLN A 178 -12.98 -8.69 8.54
N LYS A 179 -14.17 -9.27 8.61
CA LYS A 179 -14.82 -9.62 9.90
C LYS A 179 -13.93 -10.63 10.63
N LYS A 180 -13.70 -10.37 11.91
CA LYS A 180 -12.82 -11.18 12.77
C LYS A 180 -13.59 -12.35 13.38
#